data_e2538cb184c4cb5ec1d42d2cf44d4382
#
_entry.id   e2538cb184c4cb5ec1d42d2cf44d4382
#
_cell.length_a   1.000
_cell.length_b   1.000
_cell.length_c   1.000
_cell.angle_alpha   90.00
_cell.angle_beta   90.00
_cell.angle_gamma   90.00
#
_symmetry.space_group_name_H-M   'P 1'
#
loop_
_entity.id
_entity.type
_entity.pdbx_description
1 polymer ?
#
loop_
_entity_poly.entity_id
_entity_poly.type
_entity_poly.pdbx_seq_one_letter_code
_entity_poly.pdbx_strand_id
1 'polypeptide(L)'
;TAKKAETKRPEQNAAARYYNDEEIGMDTDISITTREFIQWIKDENLDFESIEEYKFDELIGQETGASIIFGNTGGVMEAAMRTAYKLVTGQEPPPVALTHLEDVRGMQGVKEATVELGDLTLKVAVAHGGKNIRDFLNDLKTSGKHYDFIEMMACPGGCIGGGGQPRTKLPQAVKTKEARIAGLYDADANYEFRSSFESPEIKAIYKNFLGEPLAHKPHELLHTTYVDRSEILGVRKDVVPETCPTSPKFKKD
;
A
#
# COMPACT_ATOMS: atom_id res chain seq x y z
N THR A 1 8.03 7.51 -6.86
CA THR A 1 9.49 7.64 -7.14
C THR A 1 10.30 6.62 -6.37
N ALA A 2 10.02 6.43 -5.06
CA ALA A 2 10.69 5.40 -4.27
C ALA A 2 10.41 3.99 -4.82
N LYS A 3 9.14 3.69 -5.11
CA LYS A 3 8.75 2.40 -5.73
C LYS A 3 9.42 2.18 -7.08
N LYS A 4 9.52 3.21 -7.93
CA LYS A 4 10.24 3.14 -9.20
C LYS A 4 11.70 2.73 -8.99
N ALA A 5 12.37 3.26 -7.97
CA ALA A 5 13.75 2.90 -7.64
C ALA A 5 13.85 1.48 -7.05
N GLU A 6 12.88 1.08 -6.20
CA GLU A 6 12.85 -0.26 -5.61
C GLU A 6 12.74 -1.36 -6.64
N THR A 7 11.81 -1.26 -7.59
CA THR A 7 11.55 -2.29 -8.61
C THR A 7 12.74 -2.60 -9.53
N LYS A 8 13.80 -1.77 -9.50
CA LYS A 8 15.05 -2.00 -10.24
C LYS A 8 16.15 -2.68 -9.43
N ARG A 9 15.87 -3.10 -8.21
CA ARG A 9 16.87 -3.76 -7.36
C ARG A 9 16.78 -5.26 -7.52
N PRO A 10 17.90 -5.97 -7.72
CA PRO A 10 17.89 -7.43 -7.89
C PRO A 10 17.24 -8.18 -6.73
N GLU A 11 17.39 -7.68 -5.50
CA GLU A 11 16.77 -8.30 -4.32
C GLU A 11 15.24 -8.22 -4.28
N GLN A 12 14.63 -7.43 -5.18
CA GLN A 12 13.18 -7.35 -5.34
C GLN A 12 12.64 -8.38 -6.35
N ASN A 13 13.50 -9.11 -7.06
CA ASN A 13 13.09 -10.20 -7.93
C ASN A 13 12.71 -11.43 -7.09
N ALA A 14 11.46 -11.46 -6.66
CA ALA A 14 10.98 -12.50 -5.77
C ALA A 14 10.94 -13.87 -6.46
N ALA A 15 10.55 -13.93 -7.72
CA ALA A 15 10.49 -15.17 -8.49
C ALA A 15 11.89 -15.78 -8.70
N ALA A 16 12.86 -15.00 -9.18
CA ALA A 16 14.24 -15.46 -9.36
C ALA A 16 14.84 -15.98 -8.04
N ARG A 17 14.59 -15.28 -6.93
CA ARG A 17 15.04 -15.67 -5.61
C ARG A 17 14.37 -16.96 -5.11
N TYR A 18 13.06 -17.08 -5.28
CA TYR A 18 12.30 -18.22 -4.80
C TYR A 18 12.68 -19.52 -5.53
N TYR A 19 12.83 -19.45 -6.86
CA TYR A 19 13.20 -20.60 -7.69
C TYR A 19 14.71 -20.81 -7.76
N ASN A 20 15.53 -19.89 -7.20
CA ASN A 20 17.00 -19.89 -7.30
C ASN A 20 17.46 -20.01 -8.76
N ASP A 21 16.85 -19.23 -9.63
CA ASP A 21 17.08 -19.24 -11.07
C ASP A 21 17.30 -17.80 -11.56
N GLU A 22 18.55 -17.50 -11.91
CA GLU A 22 18.95 -16.16 -12.39
C GLU A 22 18.51 -15.90 -13.85
N GLU A 23 18.09 -16.92 -14.59
CA GLU A 23 17.53 -16.75 -15.94
C GLU A 23 16.11 -16.20 -15.91
N ILE A 24 15.42 -16.30 -14.76
CA ILE A 24 14.15 -15.62 -14.54
C ILE A 24 14.40 -14.11 -14.55
N GLY A 25 13.80 -13.42 -15.49
CA GLY A 25 13.91 -11.97 -15.64
C GLY A 25 13.42 -11.17 -14.44
N MET A 26 13.48 -9.85 -14.56
CA MET A 26 12.97 -8.95 -13.54
C MET A 26 11.45 -9.11 -13.37
N ASP A 27 10.97 -9.15 -12.13
CA ASP A 27 9.52 -9.18 -11.82
C ASP A 27 8.79 -7.94 -12.39
N THR A 28 9.51 -6.84 -12.59
CA THR A 28 8.98 -5.59 -13.15
C THR A 28 9.94 -5.05 -14.21
N ASP A 29 9.52 -5.04 -15.46
CA ASP A 29 10.34 -4.56 -16.59
C ASP A 29 10.47 -3.04 -16.58
N ILE A 30 9.34 -2.34 -16.48
CA ILE A 30 9.26 -0.88 -16.55
C ILE A 30 8.37 -0.35 -15.43
N SER A 31 8.87 0.69 -14.76
CA SER A 31 8.09 1.46 -13.79
C SER A 31 8.17 2.94 -14.13
N ILE A 32 7.03 3.53 -14.46
CA ILE A 32 6.89 4.96 -14.79
C ILE A 32 6.01 5.67 -13.77
N THR A 33 6.21 6.95 -13.63
CA THR A 33 5.36 7.82 -12.81
C THR A 33 4.17 8.32 -13.63
N THR A 34 3.12 8.77 -12.96
CA THR A 34 1.96 9.40 -13.62
C THR A 34 2.39 10.58 -14.53
N ARG A 35 3.39 11.37 -14.10
CA ARG A 35 3.89 12.48 -14.93
C ARG A 35 4.63 12.01 -16.16
N GLU A 36 5.41 10.94 -16.08
CA GLU A 36 6.09 10.35 -17.24
C GLU A 36 5.06 9.77 -18.20
N PHE A 37 4.02 9.12 -17.69
CA PHE A 37 2.93 8.61 -18.53
C PHE A 37 2.19 9.73 -19.25
N ILE A 38 1.84 10.81 -18.54
CA ILE A 38 1.21 11.99 -19.15
C ILE A 38 2.12 12.61 -20.22
N GLN A 39 3.43 12.67 -19.97
CA GLN A 39 4.37 13.19 -20.95
C GLN A 39 4.44 12.28 -22.18
N TRP A 40 4.47 10.97 -22.00
CA TRP A 40 4.46 10.00 -23.08
C TRP A 40 3.23 10.15 -23.98
N ILE A 41 2.02 10.26 -23.40
CA ILE A 41 0.78 10.53 -24.16
C ILE A 41 0.94 11.78 -25.03
N LYS A 42 1.54 12.85 -24.50
CA LYS A 42 1.77 14.10 -25.23
C LYS A 42 2.81 13.94 -26.35
N ASP A 43 3.88 13.23 -26.09
CA ASP A 43 4.98 13.03 -27.06
C ASP A 43 4.50 12.19 -28.25
N GLU A 44 3.59 11.23 -28.01
CA GLU A 44 2.93 10.44 -29.07
C GLU A 44 1.78 11.18 -29.77
N ASN A 45 1.46 12.41 -29.34
CA ASN A 45 0.35 13.20 -29.86
C ASN A 45 -1.01 12.46 -29.81
N LEU A 46 -1.23 11.65 -28.78
CA LEU A 46 -2.49 10.93 -28.59
C LEU A 46 -3.58 11.90 -28.14
N ASP A 47 -4.69 11.92 -28.89
CA ASP A 47 -5.92 12.59 -28.43
C ASP A 47 -6.63 11.69 -27.41
N PHE A 48 -6.26 11.87 -26.13
CA PHE A 48 -6.73 11.02 -25.04
C PHE A 48 -8.26 11.05 -24.88
N GLU A 49 -8.92 12.18 -25.21
CA GLU A 49 -10.37 12.31 -25.09
C GLU A 49 -11.14 11.56 -26.20
N SER A 50 -10.47 11.28 -27.33
CA SER A 50 -11.07 10.56 -28.46
C SER A 50 -10.85 9.05 -28.41
N ILE A 51 -10.08 8.54 -27.46
CA ILE A 51 -9.82 7.10 -27.31
C ILE A 51 -11.09 6.42 -26.82
N GLU A 52 -11.55 5.40 -27.55
CA GLU A 52 -12.66 4.57 -27.14
C GLU A 52 -12.34 3.79 -25.87
N GLU A 53 -13.32 3.71 -24.98
CA GLU A 53 -13.18 2.87 -23.77
C GLU A 53 -13.04 1.40 -24.17
N TYR A 54 -12.06 0.72 -23.61
CA TYR A 54 -11.79 -0.69 -23.82
C TYR A 54 -11.71 -1.43 -22.49
N LYS A 55 -12.02 -2.72 -22.51
CA LYS A 55 -11.90 -3.56 -21.30
C LYS A 55 -10.45 -3.91 -21.04
N PHE A 56 -10.11 -4.09 -19.78
CA PHE A 56 -8.82 -4.65 -19.38
C PHE A 56 -8.70 -6.10 -19.87
N ASP A 57 -7.46 -6.55 -20.05
CA ASP A 57 -7.17 -7.94 -20.34
C ASP A 57 -7.65 -8.85 -19.20
N GLU A 58 -8.13 -10.06 -19.55
CA GLU A 58 -8.78 -10.95 -18.57
C GLU A 58 -7.81 -11.65 -17.60
N LEU A 59 -6.49 -11.48 -17.74
CA LEU A 59 -5.52 -12.28 -17.00
C LEU A 59 -5.47 -11.96 -15.50
N ILE A 60 -5.63 -10.76 -15.06
CA ILE A 60 -5.81 -10.30 -13.67
C ILE A 60 -6.37 -8.86 -13.76
N GLY A 61 -7.49 -8.72 -14.46
CA GLY A 61 -8.05 -7.41 -14.79
C GLY A 61 -9.10 -6.90 -13.81
N GLN A 62 -9.62 -7.79 -12.95
CA GLN A 62 -10.69 -7.41 -12.04
C GLN A 62 -10.15 -6.87 -10.72
N GLU A 63 -10.08 -5.56 -10.61
CA GLU A 63 -9.67 -4.89 -9.40
C GLU A 63 -10.77 -4.89 -8.32
N THR A 64 -10.39 -4.53 -7.11
CA THR A 64 -11.31 -4.32 -6.00
C THR A 64 -11.21 -2.89 -5.49
N GLY A 65 -12.26 -2.38 -4.89
CA GLY A 65 -12.24 -1.07 -4.24
C GLY A 65 -11.12 -0.94 -3.20
N ALA A 66 -10.79 -2.03 -2.51
CA ALA A 66 -9.65 -2.06 -1.58
C ALA A 66 -8.32 -1.70 -2.25
N SER A 67 -8.06 -2.14 -3.49
CA SER A 67 -6.82 -1.82 -4.21
C SER A 67 -6.74 -0.34 -4.57
N ILE A 68 -7.86 0.26 -4.93
CA ILE A 68 -7.95 1.67 -5.31
C ILE A 68 -7.63 2.60 -4.13
N ILE A 69 -8.21 2.35 -2.95
CA ILE A 69 -8.00 3.21 -1.78
C ILE A 69 -6.58 3.14 -1.21
N PHE A 70 -5.75 2.17 -1.59
CA PHE A 70 -4.32 2.14 -1.25
C PHE A 70 -3.57 3.40 -1.67
N GLY A 71 -4.08 4.13 -2.66
CA GLY A 71 -3.49 5.38 -3.14
C GLY A 71 -3.49 6.51 -2.11
N ASN A 72 -4.31 6.47 -1.08
CA ASN A 72 -4.41 7.51 -0.08
C ASN A 72 -4.04 7.05 1.33
N THR A 73 -3.74 8.01 2.22
CA THR A 73 -3.45 7.75 3.64
C THR A 73 -4.70 7.27 4.37
N GLY A 74 -4.59 6.16 5.06
CA GLY A 74 -5.68 5.45 5.72
C GLY A 74 -6.29 4.33 4.85
N GLY A 75 -6.02 4.33 3.54
CA GLY A 75 -6.60 3.36 2.62
C GLY A 75 -6.09 1.94 2.81
N VAL A 76 -4.80 1.76 3.12
CA VAL A 76 -4.24 0.44 3.42
C VAL A 76 -4.80 -0.09 4.74
N MET A 77 -4.90 0.79 5.75
CA MET A 77 -5.54 0.47 7.03
C MET A 77 -6.97 -0.02 6.81
N GLU A 78 -7.78 0.75 6.07
CA GLU A 78 -9.17 0.41 5.80
C GLU A 78 -9.30 -0.91 5.05
N ALA A 79 -8.50 -1.14 4.01
CA ALA A 79 -8.49 -2.38 3.26
C ALA A 79 -8.10 -3.59 4.12
N ALA A 80 -7.11 -3.43 5.02
CA ALA A 80 -6.71 -4.44 5.97
C ALA A 80 -7.85 -4.77 6.96
N MET A 81 -8.53 -3.75 7.47
CA MET A 81 -9.64 -3.93 8.43
C MET A 81 -10.84 -4.62 7.76
N ARG A 82 -11.15 -4.32 6.49
CA ARG A 82 -12.19 -5.05 5.73
C ARG A 82 -11.89 -6.55 5.67
N THR A 83 -10.65 -6.92 5.37
CA THR A 83 -10.23 -8.32 5.34
C THR A 83 -10.21 -8.94 6.74
N ALA A 84 -9.70 -8.23 7.75
CA ALA A 84 -9.67 -8.70 9.13
C ALA A 84 -11.07 -8.96 9.68
N TYR A 85 -12.04 -8.10 9.37
CA TYR A 85 -13.43 -8.30 9.75
C TYR A 85 -13.96 -9.66 9.25
N LYS A 86 -13.75 -9.96 7.97
CA LYS A 86 -14.15 -11.25 7.39
C LYS A 86 -13.48 -12.44 8.07
N LEU A 87 -12.17 -12.33 8.33
CA LEU A 87 -11.41 -13.42 8.95
C LEU A 87 -11.85 -13.69 10.40
N VAL A 88 -12.16 -12.63 11.14
CA VAL A 88 -12.54 -12.74 12.56
C VAL A 88 -14.00 -13.17 12.74
N THR A 89 -14.91 -12.58 11.97
CA THR A 89 -16.36 -12.78 12.14
C THR A 89 -16.94 -13.84 11.20
N GLY A 90 -16.24 -14.22 10.16
CA GLY A 90 -16.77 -15.06 9.08
C GLY A 90 -17.82 -14.37 8.19
N GLN A 91 -18.14 -13.10 8.47
CA GLN A 91 -19.16 -12.34 7.76
C GLN A 91 -18.55 -11.28 6.85
N GLU A 92 -19.29 -10.87 5.83
CA GLU A 92 -18.91 -9.71 5.02
C GLU A 92 -18.96 -8.43 5.88
N PRO A 93 -17.99 -7.50 5.73
CA PRO A 93 -18.00 -6.28 6.51
C PRO A 93 -19.21 -5.41 6.11
N PRO A 94 -20.16 -5.15 7.04
CA PRO A 94 -21.27 -4.27 6.72
C PRO A 94 -20.75 -2.84 6.50
N PRO A 95 -21.35 -2.06 5.61
CA PRO A 95 -20.95 -0.68 5.37
C PRO A 95 -20.87 0.17 6.66
N VAL A 96 -21.75 -0.11 7.61
CA VAL A 96 -21.83 0.60 8.90
C VAL A 96 -20.76 0.16 9.91
N ALA A 97 -20.32 -1.11 9.90
CA ALA A 97 -19.29 -1.58 10.85
C ALA A 97 -17.90 -0.97 10.58
N LEU A 98 -17.73 -0.38 9.41
CA LEU A 98 -16.54 0.34 9.00
C LEU A 98 -16.66 1.86 9.19
N THR A 99 -17.70 2.35 9.81
CA THR A 99 -17.95 3.81 10.00
C THR A 99 -16.87 4.47 10.84
N HIS A 100 -16.31 3.78 11.83
CA HIS A 100 -15.18 4.30 12.61
C HIS A 100 -13.88 4.40 11.79
N LEU A 101 -13.80 3.75 10.63
CA LEU A 101 -12.70 3.93 9.70
C LEU A 101 -12.75 5.28 8.98
N GLU A 102 -13.86 6.01 9.00
CA GLU A 102 -13.92 7.39 8.52
C GLU A 102 -12.98 8.30 9.32
N ASP A 103 -12.74 8.00 10.59
CA ASP A 103 -11.80 8.74 11.44
C ASP A 103 -10.34 8.62 10.96
N VAL A 104 -10.00 7.58 10.18
CA VAL A 104 -8.66 7.43 9.59
C VAL A 104 -8.56 7.97 8.17
N ARG A 105 -9.65 8.54 7.62
CA ARG A 105 -9.66 9.19 6.30
C ARG A 105 -9.22 10.66 6.39
N GLY A 106 -8.92 11.26 5.24
CA GLY A 106 -8.61 12.68 5.09
C GLY A 106 -7.15 13.04 5.33
N MET A 107 -6.88 14.35 5.38
CA MET A 107 -5.55 14.95 5.32
C MET A 107 -4.91 15.27 6.68
N GLN A 108 -5.54 14.90 7.79
CA GLN A 108 -4.94 15.08 9.11
C GLN A 108 -3.67 14.22 9.25
N GLY A 109 -2.57 14.81 9.73
CA GLY A 109 -1.24 14.21 9.69
C GLY A 109 -1.07 12.93 10.51
N VAL A 110 -1.78 12.83 11.65
CA VAL A 110 -1.91 11.63 12.48
C VAL A 110 -3.39 11.45 12.80
N LYS A 111 -3.89 10.25 12.66
CA LYS A 111 -5.28 9.86 12.90
C LYS A 111 -5.28 8.58 13.72
N GLU A 112 -6.18 8.48 14.67
CA GLU A 112 -6.32 7.34 15.55
C GLU A 112 -7.79 6.90 15.57
N ALA A 113 -8.04 5.60 15.58
CA ALA A 113 -9.37 5.06 15.69
C ALA A 113 -9.40 3.77 16.52
N THR A 114 -10.57 3.43 17.01
CA THR A 114 -10.87 2.14 17.61
C THR A 114 -11.83 1.40 16.69
N VAL A 115 -11.46 0.20 16.27
CA VAL A 115 -12.21 -0.61 15.31
C VAL A 115 -12.71 -1.87 16.00
N GLU A 116 -14.01 -2.12 15.92
CA GLU A 116 -14.64 -3.32 16.46
C GLU A 116 -14.80 -4.37 15.37
N LEU A 117 -14.22 -5.56 15.60
CA LEU A 117 -14.30 -6.72 14.72
C LEU A 117 -14.96 -7.89 15.46
N GLY A 118 -16.28 -7.90 15.51
CA GLY A 118 -17.03 -8.82 16.39
C GLY A 118 -16.71 -8.54 17.86
N ASP A 119 -16.18 -9.54 18.57
CA ASP A 119 -15.80 -9.41 19.99
C ASP A 119 -14.39 -8.82 20.18
N LEU A 120 -13.66 -8.57 19.09
CA LEU A 120 -12.30 -8.02 19.13
C LEU A 120 -12.32 -6.52 18.90
N THR A 121 -11.69 -5.76 19.80
CA THR A 121 -11.50 -4.31 19.66
C THR A 121 -10.05 -4.00 19.38
N LEU A 122 -9.78 -3.35 18.23
CA LEU A 122 -8.45 -2.95 17.80
C LEU A 122 -8.26 -1.44 17.89
N LYS A 123 -7.11 -1.03 18.41
CA LYS A 123 -6.65 0.36 18.34
C LYS A 123 -5.73 0.52 17.15
N VAL A 124 -6.08 1.44 16.27
CA VAL A 124 -5.34 1.66 15.02
C VAL A 124 -4.87 3.11 14.90
N ALA A 125 -3.76 3.31 14.21
CA ALA A 125 -3.25 4.65 13.93
C ALA A 125 -2.77 4.76 12.49
N VAL A 126 -2.93 5.94 11.90
CA VAL A 126 -2.48 6.27 10.56
C VAL A 126 -1.67 7.56 10.62
N ALA A 127 -0.44 7.53 10.13
CA ALA A 127 0.42 8.70 10.06
C ALA A 127 0.96 8.91 8.64
N HIS A 128 0.96 10.15 8.17
CA HIS A 128 1.55 10.46 6.88
C HIS A 128 2.41 11.72 6.89
N GLY A 129 3.42 11.73 6.01
CA GLY A 129 4.43 12.78 5.96
C GLY A 129 5.53 12.58 6.99
N GLY A 130 6.80 12.69 6.57
CA GLY A 130 7.96 12.31 7.36
C GLY A 130 8.07 13.01 8.73
N LYS A 131 7.61 14.28 8.84
CA LYS A 131 7.60 14.99 10.13
C LYS A 131 6.59 14.37 11.10
N ASN A 132 5.34 14.16 10.64
CA ASN A 132 4.27 13.59 11.47
C ASN A 132 4.62 12.17 11.94
N ILE A 133 5.18 11.35 11.05
CA ILE A 133 5.64 9.99 11.38
C ILE A 133 6.71 10.04 12.47
N ARG A 134 7.70 10.91 12.35
CA ARG A 134 8.77 11.05 13.36
C ARG A 134 8.21 11.47 14.70
N ASP A 135 7.35 12.49 14.71
CA ASP A 135 6.75 13.02 15.92
C ASP A 135 5.87 11.96 16.60
N PHE A 136 5.07 11.22 15.82
CA PHE A 136 4.26 10.10 16.28
C PHE A 136 5.10 8.96 16.89
N LEU A 137 6.18 8.55 16.22
CA LEU A 137 7.09 7.52 16.74
C LEU A 137 7.80 7.94 18.03
N ASN A 138 8.14 9.22 18.17
CA ASN A 138 8.72 9.74 19.40
C ASN A 138 7.69 9.74 20.54
N ASP A 139 6.45 10.15 20.28
CA ASP A 139 5.36 10.06 21.26
C ASP A 139 5.12 8.60 21.67
N LEU A 140 5.05 7.70 20.72
CA LEU A 140 4.83 6.27 20.98
C LEU A 140 5.89 5.66 21.91
N LYS A 141 7.17 6.05 21.75
CA LYS A 141 8.26 5.58 22.61
C LYS A 141 8.15 6.05 24.07
N THR A 142 7.52 7.20 24.30
CA THR A 142 7.52 7.86 25.62
C THR A 142 6.17 7.79 26.33
N SER A 143 5.07 7.65 25.58
CA SER A 143 3.70 7.69 26.12
C SER A 143 3.20 6.36 26.67
N GLY A 144 3.83 5.25 26.30
CA GLY A 144 3.33 3.92 26.61
C GLY A 144 2.02 3.53 25.87
N LYS A 145 1.60 4.34 24.90
CA LYS A 145 0.45 3.98 24.02
C LYS A 145 0.72 2.70 23.27
N HIS A 146 -0.31 1.91 23.04
CA HIS A 146 -0.28 0.70 22.24
C HIS A 146 -1.30 0.79 21.11
N TYR A 147 -0.89 0.34 19.93
CA TYR A 147 -1.75 0.17 18.75
C TYR A 147 -1.53 -1.23 18.19
N ASP A 148 -2.61 -1.86 17.77
CA ASP A 148 -2.61 -3.19 17.18
C ASP A 148 -2.17 -3.13 15.71
N PHE A 149 -2.46 -2.00 15.03
CA PHE A 149 -2.02 -1.76 13.66
C PHE A 149 -1.68 -0.28 13.43
N ILE A 150 -0.57 -0.02 12.76
CA ILE A 150 -0.12 1.33 12.42
C ILE A 150 0.21 1.40 10.94
N GLU A 151 -0.48 2.29 10.21
CA GLU A 151 -0.12 2.64 8.84
C GLU A 151 0.80 3.87 8.82
N MET A 152 1.89 3.81 8.07
CA MET A 152 2.79 4.94 7.87
C MET A 152 3.06 5.18 6.39
N MET A 153 2.72 6.37 5.88
CA MET A 153 2.99 6.77 4.51
C MET A 153 3.91 7.99 4.47
N ALA A 154 5.09 7.86 3.88
CA ALA A 154 6.10 8.92 3.85
C ALA A 154 5.64 10.20 3.14
N CYS A 155 4.81 10.08 2.10
CA CYS A 155 4.28 11.21 1.35
C CYS A 155 3.04 11.81 2.02
N PRO A 156 2.93 13.16 2.11
CA PRO A 156 1.72 13.80 2.62
C PRO A 156 0.47 13.46 1.78
N GLY A 157 -0.50 12.82 2.41
CA GLY A 157 -1.72 12.32 1.76
C GLY A 157 -1.61 10.91 1.18
N GLY A 158 -0.45 10.28 1.27
CA GLY A 158 -0.19 8.98 0.65
C GLY A 158 0.34 9.08 -0.78
N CYS A 159 0.15 8.04 -1.58
CA CYS A 159 0.65 7.95 -2.96
C CYS A 159 0.09 9.04 -3.87
N ILE A 160 -1.13 9.49 -3.65
CA ILE A 160 -1.75 10.63 -4.35
C ILE A 160 -0.97 11.95 -4.22
N GLY A 161 -0.16 12.08 -3.17
CA GLY A 161 0.75 13.20 -2.92
C GLY A 161 2.21 12.89 -3.26
N GLY A 162 2.47 11.72 -3.87
CA GLY A 162 3.81 11.25 -4.17
C GLY A 162 4.55 12.07 -5.22
N GLY A 163 5.88 11.93 -5.24
CA GLY A 163 6.75 12.71 -6.12
C GLY A 163 6.53 12.52 -7.62
N GLY A 164 5.88 11.43 -8.02
CA GLY A 164 5.51 11.13 -9.41
C GLY A 164 4.17 11.70 -9.86
N GLN A 165 3.38 12.25 -8.94
CA GLN A 165 2.09 12.83 -9.25
C GLN A 165 2.21 14.27 -9.79
N PRO A 166 1.27 14.72 -10.64
CA PRO A 166 1.20 16.12 -11.05
C PRO A 166 1.14 17.05 -9.85
N ARG A 167 1.99 18.08 -9.86
CA ARG A 167 2.11 19.03 -8.75
C ARG A 167 1.16 20.21 -8.94
N THR A 168 0.54 20.63 -7.85
CA THR A 168 -0.21 21.89 -7.77
C THR A 168 0.48 22.86 -6.83
N LYS A 169 0.36 24.16 -7.12
CA LYS A 169 0.94 25.20 -6.28
C LYS A 169 0.10 25.38 -5.00
N LEU A 170 0.74 25.81 -3.94
CA LEU A 170 0.04 26.29 -2.76
C LEU A 170 -0.78 27.56 -3.09
N PRO A 171 -2.00 27.74 -2.54
CA PRO A 171 -2.67 26.92 -1.52
C PRO A 171 -3.51 25.74 -2.05
N GLN A 172 -3.60 25.55 -3.38
CA GLN A 172 -4.47 24.52 -3.99
C GLN A 172 -4.01 23.07 -3.72
N ALA A 173 -2.78 22.87 -3.29
CA ALA A 173 -2.21 21.53 -3.12
C ALA A 173 -2.99 20.63 -2.15
N VAL A 174 -3.55 21.19 -1.08
CA VAL A 174 -4.37 20.45 -0.11
C VAL A 174 -5.70 20.05 -0.76
N LYS A 175 -6.41 21.03 -1.32
CA LYS A 175 -7.70 20.80 -2.03
C LYS A 175 -7.58 19.77 -3.15
N THR A 176 -6.46 19.79 -3.89
CA THR A 176 -6.19 18.79 -4.94
C THR A 176 -6.05 17.39 -4.36
N LYS A 177 -5.38 17.24 -3.23
CA LYS A 177 -5.26 15.93 -2.57
C LYS A 177 -6.60 15.46 -2.01
N GLU A 178 -7.36 16.34 -1.38
CA GLU A 178 -8.72 16.03 -0.92
C GLU A 178 -9.62 15.58 -2.07
N ALA A 179 -9.57 16.25 -3.21
CA ALA A 179 -10.30 15.85 -4.40
C ALA A 179 -9.85 14.47 -4.94
N ARG A 180 -8.53 14.18 -4.92
CA ARG A 180 -8.02 12.86 -5.29
C ARG A 180 -8.48 11.77 -4.33
N ILE A 181 -8.47 12.04 -3.02
CA ILE A 181 -9.00 11.11 -2.01
C ILE A 181 -10.48 10.84 -2.27
N ALA A 182 -11.28 11.89 -2.47
CA ALA A 182 -12.70 11.75 -2.76
C ALA A 182 -12.94 10.89 -4.02
N GLY A 183 -12.17 11.11 -5.08
CA GLY A 183 -12.26 10.30 -6.30
C GLY A 183 -11.91 8.83 -6.09
N LEU A 184 -10.92 8.50 -5.24
CA LEU A 184 -10.60 7.11 -4.93
C LEU A 184 -11.71 6.43 -4.14
N TYR A 185 -12.33 7.11 -3.18
CA TYR A 185 -13.45 6.55 -2.41
C TYR A 185 -14.73 6.46 -3.22
N ASP A 186 -14.96 7.39 -4.15
CA ASP A 186 -16.07 7.31 -5.11
C ASP A 186 -15.89 6.09 -6.02
N ALA A 187 -14.69 5.88 -6.56
CA ALA A 187 -14.37 4.68 -7.32
C ALA A 187 -14.58 3.41 -6.49
N ASP A 188 -14.04 3.34 -5.26
CA ASP A 188 -14.24 2.20 -4.35
C ASP A 188 -15.73 1.88 -4.13
N ALA A 189 -16.56 2.91 -3.95
CA ALA A 189 -17.99 2.74 -3.72
C ALA A 189 -18.74 2.13 -4.93
N ASN A 190 -18.21 2.33 -6.13
CA ASN A 190 -18.80 1.84 -7.38
C ASN A 190 -18.21 0.49 -7.84
N TYR A 191 -17.21 -0.06 -7.17
CA TYR A 191 -16.70 -1.39 -7.48
C TYR A 191 -17.64 -2.49 -6.98
N GLU A 192 -17.78 -3.55 -7.79
CA GLU A 192 -18.55 -4.75 -7.44
C GLU A 192 -17.95 -5.43 -6.22
N PHE A 193 -16.62 -5.60 -6.20
CA PHE A 193 -15.88 -6.16 -5.08
C PHE A 193 -15.15 -5.05 -4.33
N ARG A 194 -15.45 -4.88 -3.05
CA ARG A 194 -14.85 -3.82 -2.24
C ARG A 194 -13.71 -4.30 -1.36
N SER A 195 -13.61 -5.60 -1.12
CA SER A 195 -12.56 -6.20 -0.30
C SER A 195 -11.68 -7.12 -1.12
N SER A 196 -10.38 -7.18 -0.83
CA SER A 196 -9.40 -7.96 -1.61
C SER A 196 -9.73 -9.45 -1.64
N PHE A 197 -10.29 -10.01 -0.56
CA PHE A 197 -10.67 -11.42 -0.49
C PHE A 197 -11.89 -11.78 -1.36
N GLU A 198 -12.64 -10.80 -1.84
CA GLU A 198 -13.80 -11.04 -2.71
C GLU A 198 -13.36 -11.36 -4.14
N SER A 199 -12.21 -10.83 -4.58
CA SER A 199 -11.71 -11.01 -5.95
C SER A 199 -11.63 -12.49 -6.33
N PRO A 200 -12.33 -12.92 -7.41
CA PRO A 200 -12.24 -14.30 -7.92
C PRO A 200 -10.83 -14.66 -8.39
N GLU A 201 -10.11 -13.69 -8.93
CA GLU A 201 -8.76 -13.86 -9.46
C GLU A 201 -7.75 -14.09 -8.34
N ILE A 202 -7.83 -13.34 -7.25
CA ILE A 202 -7.01 -13.57 -6.07
C ILE A 202 -7.25 -14.95 -5.49
N LYS A 203 -8.52 -15.37 -5.38
CA LYS A 203 -8.88 -16.72 -4.95
C LYS A 203 -8.30 -17.79 -5.88
N ALA A 204 -8.37 -17.57 -7.20
CA ALA A 204 -7.82 -18.48 -8.18
C ALA A 204 -6.29 -18.59 -8.12
N ILE A 205 -5.58 -17.47 -7.93
CA ILE A 205 -4.12 -17.43 -7.76
C ILE A 205 -3.71 -18.20 -6.50
N TYR A 206 -4.37 -17.99 -5.38
CA TYR A 206 -4.07 -18.75 -4.16
C TYR A 206 -4.36 -20.23 -4.35
N LYS A 207 -5.50 -20.60 -4.89
CA LYS A 207 -5.89 -21.99 -5.10
C LYS A 207 -4.95 -22.73 -6.06
N ASN A 208 -4.54 -22.08 -7.16
CA ASN A 208 -3.84 -22.76 -8.25
C ASN A 208 -2.32 -22.61 -8.20
N PHE A 209 -1.81 -21.59 -7.50
CA PHE A 209 -0.38 -21.27 -7.55
C PHE A 209 0.24 -21.00 -6.17
N LEU A 210 -0.29 -20.10 -5.37
CA LEU A 210 0.32 -19.68 -4.12
C LEU A 210 0.11 -20.68 -2.98
N GLY A 211 -1.03 -21.38 -2.95
CA GLY A 211 -1.44 -22.24 -1.84
C GLY A 211 -2.12 -21.45 -0.72
N GLU A 212 -1.95 -21.88 0.53
CA GLU A 212 -2.59 -21.23 1.67
C GLU A 212 -1.97 -19.85 1.97
N PRO A 213 -2.79 -18.84 2.33
CA PRO A 213 -2.26 -17.56 2.80
C PRO A 213 -1.28 -17.74 3.97
N LEU A 214 -0.24 -16.90 4.01
CA LEU A 214 0.83 -16.92 5.01
C LEU A 214 1.75 -18.17 4.97
N ALA A 215 1.53 -19.12 4.05
CA ALA A 215 2.45 -20.22 3.84
C ALA A 215 3.79 -19.71 3.25
N HIS A 216 4.81 -20.59 3.22
CA HIS A 216 6.16 -20.24 2.78
C HIS A 216 6.19 -19.63 1.37
N LYS A 217 5.53 -20.25 0.40
CA LYS A 217 5.55 -19.78 -1.00
C LYS A 217 4.97 -18.39 -1.18
N PRO A 218 3.74 -18.06 -0.70
CA PRO A 218 3.24 -16.69 -0.81
C PRO A 218 4.08 -15.70 0.00
N HIS A 219 4.65 -16.10 1.15
CA HIS A 219 5.54 -15.24 1.91
C HIS A 219 6.77 -14.84 1.09
N GLU A 220 7.46 -15.79 0.46
CA GLU A 220 8.65 -15.51 -0.34
C GLU A 220 8.37 -14.73 -1.62
N LEU A 221 7.22 -15.00 -2.27
CA LEU A 221 6.87 -14.35 -3.55
C LEU A 221 6.22 -12.97 -3.39
N LEU A 222 5.46 -12.75 -2.32
CA LEU A 222 4.69 -11.51 -2.15
C LEU A 222 5.35 -10.48 -1.22
N HIS A 223 6.38 -10.88 -0.46
CA HIS A 223 7.10 -9.98 0.42
C HIS A 223 8.45 -9.58 -0.15
N THR A 224 8.78 -8.30 0.02
CA THR A 224 10.06 -7.76 -0.38
C THR A 224 11.08 -7.89 0.75
N THR A 225 12.35 -8.01 0.38
CA THR A 225 13.48 -7.97 1.31
C THR A 225 14.27 -6.67 1.13
N TYR A 226 15.00 -6.27 2.17
CA TYR A 226 15.82 -5.06 2.13
C TYR A 226 17.28 -5.40 2.44
N VAL A 227 18.17 -4.76 1.68
CA VAL A 227 19.63 -4.86 1.87
C VAL A 227 20.13 -3.56 2.45
N ASP A 228 21.01 -3.61 3.43
CA ASP A 228 21.67 -2.43 3.99
C ASP A 228 22.54 -1.77 2.90
N ARG A 229 22.23 -0.49 2.62
CA ARG A 229 22.93 0.32 1.62
C ARG A 229 23.61 1.55 2.23
N SER A 230 23.80 1.55 3.54
CA SER A 230 24.41 2.65 4.26
C SER A 230 25.81 2.99 3.74
N GLU A 231 26.60 1.97 3.37
CA GLU A 231 27.93 2.17 2.77
C GLU A 231 27.88 2.91 1.43
N ILE A 232 26.90 2.57 0.57
CA ILE A 232 26.71 3.22 -0.75
C ILE A 232 26.30 4.67 -0.58
N LEU A 233 25.50 4.96 0.46
CA LEU A 233 25.03 6.31 0.77
C LEU A 233 26.05 7.15 1.55
N GLY A 234 27.21 6.57 1.91
CA GLY A 234 28.22 7.23 2.73
C GLY A 234 27.77 7.49 4.18
N VAL A 235 26.74 6.81 4.64
CA VAL A 235 26.25 6.90 6.02
C VAL A 235 27.16 6.05 6.90
N ARG A 236 27.70 6.64 7.97
CA ARG A 236 28.56 5.90 8.90
C ARG A 236 27.73 4.89 9.69
N LYS A 237 28.21 3.64 9.80
CA LYS A 237 27.55 2.55 10.54
C LYS A 237 27.37 2.86 12.04
N ASP A 238 28.21 3.71 12.58
CA ASP A 238 28.16 4.16 13.98
C ASP A 238 26.99 5.09 14.31
N VAL A 239 26.26 5.58 13.29
CA VAL A 239 25.08 6.46 13.44
C VAL A 239 23.76 5.66 13.34
N VAL A 240 23.79 4.43 12.85
CA VAL A 240 22.60 3.56 12.81
C VAL A 240 22.53 2.85 14.17
N PRO A 241 21.47 3.05 14.97
CA PRO A 241 21.32 2.32 16.21
C PRO A 241 21.35 0.80 15.93
N GLU A 242 22.13 0.03 16.69
CA GLU A 242 22.17 -1.44 16.63
C GLU A 242 20.80 -2.12 16.81
N THR A 243 19.78 -1.36 17.15
CA THR A 243 18.41 -1.78 17.40
C THR A 243 17.43 -1.43 16.26
N CYS A 244 17.87 -1.45 15.00
CA CYS A 244 16.89 -1.63 13.94
C CYS A 244 16.36 -3.06 14.10
N PRO A 245 15.08 -3.29 14.44
CA PRO A 245 14.57 -4.64 14.59
C PRO A 245 14.76 -5.34 13.24
N THR A 246 15.74 -6.23 13.17
CA THR A 246 15.77 -7.21 12.09
C THR A 246 14.42 -7.91 12.11
N SER A 247 13.84 -8.09 10.94
CA SER A 247 12.60 -8.87 10.73
C SER A 247 12.55 -10.05 11.71
N PRO A 248 11.41 -10.32 12.35
CA PRO A 248 11.31 -11.41 13.28
C PRO A 248 11.86 -12.64 12.60
N LYS A 249 12.91 -13.24 13.20
CA LYS A 249 13.44 -14.52 12.74
C LYS A 249 12.31 -15.52 12.98
N PHE A 250 11.59 -15.87 11.94
CA PHE A 250 10.72 -17.02 11.97
C PHE A 250 11.62 -18.23 12.31
N LYS A 251 11.38 -18.82 13.48
CA LYS A 251 12.04 -20.09 13.81
C LYS A 251 11.60 -21.09 12.75
N LYS A 252 12.58 -21.68 12.08
CA LYS A 252 12.36 -22.89 11.30
C LYS A 252 12.06 -23.99 12.33
N ASP A 253 10.81 -24.40 12.42
CA ASP A 253 10.42 -25.68 12.97
C ASP A 253 10.41 -26.72 11.83
#